data_a0a004b3f5c2d2fe520b3efe2bb1bd98
#
_entry.id   a0a004b3f5c2d2fe520b3efe2bb1bd98
#
_cell.length_a   1.000
_cell.length_b   1.000
_cell.length_c   1.000
_cell.angle_alpha   90.00
_cell.angle_beta   90.00
_cell.angle_gamma   90.00
#
_symmetry.space_group_name_H-M   'P 1'
#
loop_
_entity.id
_entity.type
_entity.pdbx_description
1 polymer ?
#
loop_
_entity_poly.entity_id
_entity_poly.type
_entity_poly.pdbx_seq_one_letter_code
_entity_poly.pdbx_strand_id
1 'polypeptide(L)'
;MVSDDTQMTLFTANGILMGITRGYMRGIGGRPENYVDKAYIDWYYTQTGEKSGGDNKEFHYTWLRDLPELAHRRAPGNTCLTACFNLMHCRKVENNSKGCGGIMRVAPLALLLAGDMSRYGKCPYSIPEMFEAGAHIARVTHLHPLGFLPAGMLTEFLFKLVPLSLEEAKDRITDIAEDTINTLDKVFVNQFAEDKCYLAELTRKAIRLAHSSTPDYRAIEELGEGWTAEETWAISLFCTIRHIDSIHDAIVASVNHNGDSDSTGSVTGNIMGAIYGYEEIKHQRLFCPGYKEFQDTIELADIILALADDLTTGCIISEYAPIDTPAKKQWFERYCEMLPSGL
;
A
#
# COMPACT_ATOMS: atom_id res chain seq x y z
N MET A 1 17.98 -4.05 -1.72
CA MET A 1 17.16 -5.06 -2.43
C MET A 1 15.73 -4.91 -1.89
N VAL A 2 14.73 -4.87 -2.77
CA VAL A 2 13.32 -4.80 -2.36
C VAL A 2 12.73 -6.21 -2.15
N SER A 3 11.77 -6.35 -1.22
CA SER A 3 10.97 -7.58 -1.00
C SER A 3 9.69 -7.57 -1.85
N ASP A 4 8.84 -8.60 -1.69
CA ASP A 4 7.52 -8.65 -2.31
C ASP A 4 6.58 -7.55 -1.79
N ASP A 5 6.79 -7.00 -0.59
CA ASP A 5 6.10 -5.81 -0.07
C ASP A 5 6.18 -4.65 -1.07
N THR A 6 7.39 -4.29 -1.50
CA THR A 6 7.58 -3.23 -2.49
C THR A 6 7.00 -3.62 -3.84
N GLN A 7 7.27 -4.84 -4.31
CA GLN A 7 6.74 -5.29 -5.61
C GLN A 7 5.21 -5.21 -5.63
N MET A 8 4.52 -5.77 -4.65
CA MET A 8 3.05 -5.74 -4.62
C MET A 8 2.49 -4.33 -4.42
N THR A 9 3.22 -3.44 -3.73
CA THR A 9 2.87 -2.01 -3.65
C THR A 9 2.89 -1.34 -5.03
N LEU A 10 3.93 -1.59 -5.84
CA LEU A 10 4.01 -1.07 -7.21
C LEU A 10 2.88 -1.60 -8.10
N PHE A 11 2.57 -2.90 -8.02
CA PHE A 11 1.46 -3.49 -8.76
C PHE A 11 0.09 -2.97 -8.27
N THR A 12 -0.07 -2.69 -6.98
CA THR A 12 -1.27 -2.01 -6.46
C THR A 12 -1.41 -0.61 -7.05
N ALA A 13 -0.34 0.19 -7.04
CA ALA A 13 -0.33 1.52 -7.65
C ALA A 13 -0.73 1.46 -9.13
N ASN A 14 -0.12 0.55 -9.90
CA ASN A 14 -0.45 0.39 -11.31
C ASN A 14 -1.92 -0.02 -11.53
N GLY A 15 -2.44 -0.97 -10.76
CA GLY A 15 -3.84 -1.39 -10.84
C GLY A 15 -4.83 -0.24 -10.59
N ILE A 16 -4.56 0.58 -9.56
CA ILE A 16 -5.35 1.76 -9.23
C ILE A 16 -5.28 2.79 -10.38
N LEU A 17 -4.08 3.10 -10.88
CA LEU A 17 -3.87 4.05 -11.99
C LEU A 17 -4.53 3.58 -13.29
N MET A 18 -4.47 2.29 -13.59
CA MET A 18 -5.22 1.70 -14.70
C MET A 18 -6.73 1.87 -14.51
N GLY A 19 -7.25 1.65 -13.30
CA GLY A 19 -8.66 1.81 -12.98
C GLY A 19 -9.18 3.23 -13.18
N ILE A 20 -8.48 4.25 -12.66
CA ILE A 20 -8.88 5.65 -12.88
C ILE A 20 -8.76 6.04 -14.36
N THR A 21 -7.70 5.60 -15.04
CA THR A 21 -7.50 5.91 -16.45
C THR A 21 -8.62 5.35 -17.33
N ARG A 22 -9.04 4.12 -17.04
CA ARG A 22 -10.19 3.52 -17.73
C ARG A 22 -11.48 4.32 -17.51
N GLY A 23 -11.71 4.81 -16.30
CA GLY A 23 -12.85 5.69 -16.00
C GLY A 23 -12.85 6.95 -16.85
N TYR A 24 -11.73 7.64 -16.95
CA TYR A 24 -11.57 8.86 -17.75
C TYR A 24 -11.64 8.62 -19.27
N MET A 25 -11.12 7.49 -19.75
CA MET A 25 -11.10 7.16 -21.19
C MET A 25 -12.42 6.57 -21.70
N ARG A 26 -13.32 6.12 -20.83
CA ARG A 26 -14.60 5.50 -21.24
C ARG A 26 -15.84 6.18 -20.65
N GLY A 27 -15.66 7.24 -19.88
CA GLY A 27 -16.76 7.93 -19.19
C GLY A 27 -17.52 7.03 -18.19
N ILE A 28 -16.97 5.88 -17.82
CA ILE A 28 -17.59 4.92 -16.90
C ILE A 28 -16.87 5.01 -15.56
N GLY A 29 -17.49 5.70 -14.62
CA GLY A 29 -17.01 5.75 -13.24
C GLY A 29 -17.04 4.36 -12.62
N GLY A 30 -15.93 3.96 -11.98
CA GLY A 30 -15.79 2.72 -11.24
C GLY A 30 -14.84 2.94 -10.07
N ARG A 31 -14.83 2.01 -9.13
CA ARG A 31 -13.87 2.03 -8.04
C ARG A 31 -12.52 1.52 -8.54
N PRO A 32 -11.44 2.34 -8.53
CA PRO A 32 -10.15 1.96 -9.09
C PRO A 32 -9.53 0.73 -8.41
N GLU A 33 -9.80 0.52 -7.14
CA GLU A 33 -9.33 -0.65 -6.39
C GLU A 33 -9.83 -1.99 -6.97
N ASN A 34 -10.89 -1.99 -7.76
CA ASN A 34 -11.39 -3.20 -8.43
C ASN A 34 -10.48 -3.71 -9.56
N TYR A 35 -9.45 -2.97 -9.92
CA TYR A 35 -8.49 -3.36 -10.97
C TYR A 35 -7.20 -3.93 -10.41
N VAL A 36 -7.03 -3.91 -9.09
CA VAL A 36 -5.82 -4.39 -8.43
C VAL A 36 -5.65 -5.92 -8.60
N ASP A 37 -6.73 -6.67 -8.67
CA ASP A 37 -6.71 -8.12 -8.93
C ASP A 37 -6.01 -8.46 -10.25
N LYS A 38 -6.21 -7.63 -11.29
CA LYS A 38 -5.56 -7.78 -12.61
C LYS A 38 -4.06 -7.52 -12.52
N ALA A 39 -3.67 -6.47 -11.81
CA ALA A 39 -2.27 -6.17 -11.59
C ALA A 39 -1.57 -7.30 -10.80
N TYR A 40 -2.24 -7.93 -9.85
CA TYR A 40 -1.67 -9.05 -9.09
C TYR A 40 -1.51 -10.34 -9.91
N ILE A 41 -2.32 -10.56 -10.95
CA ILE A 41 -2.08 -11.62 -11.92
C ILE A 41 -0.75 -11.40 -12.64
N ASP A 42 -0.45 -10.17 -13.06
CA ASP A 42 0.83 -9.84 -13.68
C ASP A 42 2.01 -9.98 -12.71
N TRP A 43 1.84 -9.55 -11.45
CA TRP A 43 2.84 -9.81 -10.42
C TRP A 43 3.11 -11.32 -10.24
N TYR A 44 2.07 -12.16 -10.23
CA TYR A 44 2.24 -13.61 -10.13
C TYR A 44 3.14 -14.17 -11.24
N TYR A 45 2.96 -13.68 -12.47
CA TYR A 45 3.82 -14.09 -13.59
C TYR A 45 5.29 -13.69 -13.38
N THR A 46 5.55 -12.53 -12.81
CA THR A 46 6.94 -12.11 -12.50
C THR A 46 7.61 -13.01 -11.46
N GLN A 47 6.82 -13.63 -10.57
CA GLN A 47 7.32 -14.52 -9.52
C GLN A 47 7.52 -15.96 -9.99
N THR A 48 6.76 -16.43 -10.95
CA THR A 48 6.76 -17.83 -11.37
C THR A 48 7.51 -18.06 -12.68
N GLY A 49 7.70 -17.01 -13.48
CA GLY A 49 8.25 -17.14 -14.84
C GLY A 49 7.33 -17.91 -15.79
N GLU A 50 6.08 -18.19 -15.38
CA GLU A 50 5.11 -18.83 -16.25
C GLU A 50 4.82 -17.94 -17.45
N LYS A 51 4.84 -18.50 -18.66
CA LYS A 51 4.37 -17.80 -19.86
C LYS A 51 2.86 -18.00 -19.96
N SER A 52 2.12 -16.92 -20.26
CA SER A 52 0.70 -17.07 -20.59
C SER A 52 0.56 -18.02 -21.78
N GLY A 53 -0.16 -19.13 -21.58
CA GLY A 53 -0.24 -20.19 -22.58
C GLY A 53 -1.02 -19.76 -23.81
N GLY A 54 -0.37 -19.76 -24.98
CA GLY A 54 -0.97 -19.61 -26.28
C GLY A 54 -0.18 -18.73 -27.25
N ASP A 55 -0.19 -19.08 -28.52
CA ASP A 55 0.59 -18.47 -29.63
C ASP A 55 0.20 -17.01 -30.02
N ASN A 56 -0.57 -16.32 -29.20
CA ASN A 56 -0.99 -14.94 -29.47
C ASN A 56 -0.46 -14.01 -28.40
N LYS A 57 0.08 -12.86 -28.82
CA LYS A 57 0.61 -11.73 -28.03
C LYS A 57 0.26 -11.84 -26.56
N GLU A 58 1.26 -12.09 -25.73
CA GLU A 58 1.09 -12.16 -24.27
C GLU A 58 0.34 -10.92 -23.81
N PHE A 59 -0.85 -11.14 -23.28
CA PHE A 59 -1.68 -10.07 -22.77
C PHE A 59 -1.20 -9.68 -21.39
N HIS A 60 -0.89 -8.40 -21.20
CA HIS A 60 -0.48 -7.81 -19.93
C HIS A 60 -1.52 -6.80 -19.46
N TYR A 61 -1.70 -6.69 -18.16
CA TYR A 61 -2.52 -5.64 -17.54
C TYR A 61 -1.68 -4.43 -17.15
N THR A 62 -0.38 -4.63 -16.88
CA THR A 62 0.52 -3.63 -16.33
C THR A 62 1.81 -3.57 -17.13
N TRP A 63 2.36 -2.37 -17.31
CA TRP A 63 3.67 -2.18 -17.91
C TRP A 63 4.82 -2.71 -17.01
N LEU A 64 4.55 -2.89 -15.71
CA LEU A 64 5.52 -3.41 -14.75
C LEU A 64 5.93 -4.86 -15.04
N ARG A 65 5.05 -5.64 -15.66
CA ARG A 65 5.34 -7.04 -15.97
C ARG A 65 6.53 -7.22 -16.93
N ASP A 66 6.76 -6.25 -17.81
CA ASP A 66 7.83 -6.30 -18.81
C ASP A 66 9.19 -5.84 -18.27
N LEU A 67 9.25 -5.37 -17.02
CA LEU A 67 10.48 -4.91 -16.40
C LEU A 67 11.31 -6.09 -15.89
N PRO A 68 12.52 -6.32 -16.44
CA PRO A 68 13.39 -7.42 -16.03
C PRO A 68 13.74 -7.38 -14.53
N GLU A 69 13.82 -6.17 -13.96
CA GLU A 69 14.14 -5.92 -12.56
C GLU A 69 13.06 -6.46 -11.62
N LEU A 70 11.81 -6.56 -12.09
CA LEU A 70 10.69 -7.14 -11.34
C LEU A 70 10.50 -8.64 -11.57
N ALA A 71 11.15 -9.21 -12.59
CA ALA A 71 11.08 -10.64 -12.91
C ALA A 71 11.93 -11.50 -11.97
N HIS A 72 11.85 -11.22 -10.68
CA HIS A 72 12.60 -11.92 -9.65
C HIS A 72 11.72 -12.28 -8.45
N ARG A 73 11.89 -13.51 -7.97
CA ARG A 73 11.20 -13.95 -6.75
C ARG A 73 11.86 -13.30 -5.52
N ARG A 74 11.07 -12.54 -4.75
CA ARG A 74 11.52 -11.74 -3.61
C ARG A 74 10.79 -12.14 -2.32
N ALA A 75 10.94 -13.39 -1.94
CA ALA A 75 10.32 -14.01 -0.77
C ALA A 75 8.77 -13.92 -0.72
N PRO A 76 8.05 -14.10 -1.84
CA PRO A 76 6.60 -13.89 -1.86
C PRO A 76 5.86 -14.87 -0.95
N GLY A 77 4.89 -14.33 -0.21
CA GLY A 77 4.03 -15.13 0.66
C GLY A 77 3.18 -16.14 -0.10
N ASN A 78 3.10 -17.37 0.40
CA ASN A 78 2.31 -18.44 -0.22
C ASN A 78 0.82 -18.09 -0.37
N THR A 79 0.25 -17.33 0.56
CA THR A 79 -1.14 -16.86 0.48
C THR A 79 -1.36 -15.97 -0.75
N CYS A 80 -0.45 -15.02 -0.99
CA CYS A 80 -0.48 -14.15 -2.17
C CYS A 80 -0.34 -14.96 -3.46
N LEU A 81 0.64 -15.85 -3.56
CA LEU A 81 0.85 -16.68 -4.73
C LEU A 81 -0.36 -17.58 -5.04
N THR A 82 -0.90 -18.26 -4.03
CA THR A 82 -2.06 -19.15 -4.21
C THR A 82 -3.32 -18.37 -4.62
N ALA A 83 -3.54 -17.19 -4.02
CA ALA A 83 -4.66 -16.35 -4.39
C ALA A 83 -4.54 -15.85 -5.83
N CYS A 84 -3.38 -15.35 -6.24
CA CYS A 84 -3.13 -14.87 -7.60
C CYS A 84 -3.25 -16.01 -8.63
N PHE A 85 -2.76 -17.21 -8.31
CA PHE A 85 -2.96 -18.40 -9.13
C PHE A 85 -4.46 -18.70 -9.35
N ASN A 86 -5.26 -18.61 -8.28
CA ASN A 86 -6.71 -18.83 -8.39
C ASN A 86 -7.38 -17.74 -9.23
N LEU A 87 -7.01 -16.47 -9.05
CA LEU A 87 -7.54 -15.36 -9.86
C LEU A 87 -7.22 -15.54 -11.35
N MET A 88 -5.98 -15.92 -11.68
CA MET A 88 -5.55 -16.18 -13.05
C MET A 88 -6.40 -17.29 -13.72
N HIS A 89 -6.80 -18.30 -12.96
CA HIS A 89 -7.61 -19.40 -13.45
C HIS A 89 -9.14 -19.18 -13.29
N CYS A 90 -9.57 -17.95 -13.00
CA CYS A 90 -10.98 -17.61 -12.72
C CYS A 90 -11.59 -18.51 -11.62
N ARG A 91 -10.78 -18.92 -10.64
CA ARG A 91 -11.22 -19.72 -9.49
C ARG A 91 -11.48 -18.79 -8.30
N LYS A 92 -12.38 -19.21 -7.44
CA LYS A 92 -12.63 -18.51 -6.18
C LYS A 92 -11.39 -18.58 -5.28
N VAL A 93 -10.99 -17.44 -4.73
CA VAL A 93 -9.98 -17.40 -3.66
C VAL A 93 -10.64 -17.84 -2.36
N GLU A 94 -10.05 -18.81 -1.69
CA GLU A 94 -10.54 -19.33 -0.41
C GLU A 94 -9.35 -19.55 0.53
N ASN A 95 -9.35 -18.85 1.64
CA ASN A 95 -8.39 -19.05 2.74
C ASN A 95 -8.91 -18.37 4.02
N ASN A 96 -8.22 -18.60 5.12
CA ASN A 96 -8.44 -17.94 6.40
C ASN A 96 -7.15 -17.25 6.87
N SER A 97 -6.42 -16.66 5.92
CA SER A 97 -5.13 -16.02 6.20
C SER A 97 -5.31 -14.62 6.76
N LYS A 98 -4.62 -14.33 7.84
CA LYS A 98 -4.46 -13.01 8.43
C LYS A 98 -3.03 -12.46 8.29
N GLY A 99 -2.26 -13.02 7.36
CA GLY A 99 -0.87 -12.62 7.10
C GLY A 99 -0.71 -11.15 6.71
N CYS A 100 0.49 -10.63 6.93
CA CYS A 100 0.90 -9.25 6.65
C CYS A 100 0.81 -8.83 5.18
N GLY A 101 0.85 -9.78 4.24
CA GLY A 101 0.82 -9.51 2.80
C GLY A 101 -0.39 -8.71 2.29
N GLY A 102 -1.44 -8.56 3.11
CA GLY A 102 -2.57 -7.68 2.79
C GLY A 102 -2.29 -6.22 3.09
N ILE A 103 -1.75 -5.89 4.27
CA ILE A 103 -1.55 -4.51 4.74
C ILE A 103 -0.35 -3.84 4.07
N MET A 104 0.72 -4.57 3.77
CA MET A 104 2.00 -4.04 3.28
C MET A 104 1.90 -3.20 2.01
N ARG A 105 0.82 -3.33 1.23
CA ARG A 105 0.70 -2.85 -0.16
C ARG A 105 -0.40 -1.82 -0.42
N VAL A 106 -1.14 -1.35 0.58
CA VAL A 106 -2.34 -0.52 0.38
C VAL A 106 -2.09 0.99 0.34
N ALA A 107 -0.89 1.43 0.72
CA ALA A 107 -0.52 2.84 0.74
C ALA A 107 -0.82 3.62 -0.56
N PRO A 108 -0.67 3.06 -1.79
CA PRO A 108 -0.96 3.78 -3.02
C PRO A 108 -2.39 4.35 -3.11
N LEU A 109 -3.38 3.68 -2.53
CA LEU A 109 -4.75 4.19 -2.51
C LEU A 109 -4.85 5.49 -1.69
N ALA A 110 -4.24 5.53 -0.53
CA ALA A 110 -4.22 6.72 0.31
C ALA A 110 -3.55 7.90 -0.39
N LEU A 111 -2.42 7.65 -1.08
CA LEU A 111 -1.69 8.68 -1.83
C LEU A 111 -2.52 9.25 -2.99
N LEU A 112 -3.20 8.40 -3.76
CA LEU A 112 -4.11 8.85 -4.82
C LEU A 112 -5.23 9.75 -4.26
N LEU A 113 -5.90 9.30 -3.20
CA LEU A 113 -7.03 10.01 -2.62
C LEU A 113 -6.61 11.34 -1.94
N ALA A 114 -5.43 11.37 -1.32
CA ALA A 114 -4.84 12.60 -0.79
C ALA A 114 -4.45 13.56 -1.93
N GLY A 115 -3.91 13.03 -3.03
CA GLY A 115 -3.66 13.78 -4.26
C GLY A 115 -4.95 14.39 -4.83
N ASP A 116 -6.04 13.65 -4.90
CA ASP A 116 -7.35 14.15 -5.35
C ASP A 116 -7.86 15.25 -4.43
N MET A 117 -7.76 15.06 -3.13
CA MET A 117 -8.13 16.08 -2.14
C MET A 117 -7.32 17.37 -2.33
N SER A 118 -6.03 17.26 -2.58
CA SER A 118 -5.14 18.41 -2.83
C SER A 118 -5.48 19.12 -4.15
N ARG A 119 -5.72 18.36 -5.22
CA ARG A 119 -5.98 18.93 -6.57
C ARG A 119 -7.36 19.53 -6.72
N TYR A 120 -8.39 18.91 -6.16
CA TYR A 120 -9.79 19.23 -6.42
C TYR A 120 -10.53 19.78 -5.19
N GLY A 121 -9.89 19.85 -4.02
CA GLY A 121 -10.51 20.25 -2.76
C GLY A 121 -11.58 19.27 -2.27
N LYS A 122 -11.63 18.07 -2.85
CA LYS A 122 -12.58 17.02 -2.49
C LYS A 122 -12.01 15.65 -2.74
N CYS A 123 -12.35 14.70 -1.88
CA CYS A 123 -12.08 13.29 -2.08
C CYS A 123 -13.34 12.62 -2.66
N PRO A 124 -13.22 11.74 -3.66
CA PRO A 124 -14.37 11.00 -4.19
C PRO A 124 -14.92 9.94 -3.23
N TYR A 125 -14.20 9.64 -2.16
CA TYR A 125 -14.56 8.67 -1.13
C TYR A 125 -14.86 9.37 0.19
N SER A 126 -15.91 8.96 0.87
CA SER A 126 -16.07 9.19 2.31
C SER A 126 -15.05 8.36 3.10
N ILE A 127 -14.80 8.72 4.36
CA ILE A 127 -13.85 7.95 5.20
C ILE A 127 -14.23 6.47 5.31
N PRO A 128 -15.49 6.06 5.55
CA PRO A 128 -15.86 4.65 5.53
C PRO A 128 -15.60 3.95 4.18
N GLU A 129 -15.91 4.61 3.06
CA GLU A 129 -15.65 4.04 1.73
C GLU A 129 -14.17 3.87 1.44
N MET A 130 -13.33 4.81 1.87
CA MET A 130 -11.88 4.73 1.77
C MET A 130 -11.32 3.56 2.59
N PHE A 131 -11.79 3.41 3.83
CA PHE A 131 -11.46 2.28 4.68
C PHE A 131 -11.83 0.95 4.00
N GLU A 132 -13.07 0.83 3.51
CA GLU A 132 -13.53 -0.37 2.81
C GLU A 132 -12.74 -0.66 1.54
N ALA A 133 -12.32 0.38 0.80
CA ALA A 133 -11.50 0.22 -0.40
C ALA A 133 -10.09 -0.31 -0.07
N GLY A 134 -9.43 0.21 0.99
CA GLY A 134 -8.17 -0.33 1.48
C GLY A 134 -8.29 -1.79 1.95
N ALA A 135 -9.35 -2.08 2.71
CA ALA A 135 -9.67 -3.44 3.13
C ALA A 135 -9.95 -4.36 1.92
N HIS A 136 -10.61 -3.87 0.88
CA HIS A 136 -10.87 -4.62 -0.35
C HIS A 136 -9.58 -5.01 -1.07
N ILE A 137 -8.60 -4.11 -1.21
CA ILE A 137 -7.29 -4.40 -1.81
C ILE A 137 -6.59 -5.56 -1.09
N ALA A 138 -6.60 -5.56 0.24
CA ALA A 138 -6.03 -6.65 1.02
C ALA A 138 -6.84 -7.96 0.85
N ARG A 139 -8.16 -7.84 0.83
CA ARG A 139 -9.11 -8.96 0.74
C ARG A 139 -9.04 -9.70 -0.59
N VAL A 140 -8.42 -9.14 -1.63
CA VAL A 140 -8.12 -9.87 -2.89
C VAL A 140 -7.36 -11.17 -2.62
N THR A 141 -6.53 -11.20 -1.58
CA THR A 141 -5.68 -12.36 -1.25
C THR A 141 -5.86 -12.88 0.18
N HIS A 142 -6.22 -12.04 1.16
CA HIS A 142 -6.31 -12.39 2.58
C HIS A 142 -7.76 -12.26 3.06
N LEU A 143 -8.41 -13.39 3.36
CA LEU A 143 -9.86 -13.39 3.60
C LEU A 143 -10.26 -13.40 5.08
N HIS A 144 -9.32 -13.61 6.02
CA HIS A 144 -9.60 -13.43 7.42
C HIS A 144 -9.81 -11.95 7.76
N PRO A 145 -10.77 -11.56 8.63
CA PRO A 145 -11.00 -10.16 9.00
C PRO A 145 -9.72 -9.43 9.46
N LEU A 146 -8.92 -10.05 10.32
CA LEU A 146 -7.62 -9.49 10.74
C LEU A 146 -6.57 -9.43 9.63
N GLY A 147 -6.78 -10.06 8.47
CA GLY A 147 -5.91 -9.93 7.30
C GLY A 147 -6.23 -8.73 6.41
N PHE A 148 -7.45 -8.15 6.51
CA PHE A 148 -7.85 -7.03 5.67
C PHE A 148 -8.33 -5.77 6.43
N LEU A 149 -8.88 -5.89 7.64
CA LEU A 149 -9.30 -4.72 8.43
C LEU A 149 -8.14 -3.77 8.76
N PRO A 150 -6.94 -4.26 9.15
CA PRO A 150 -5.79 -3.38 9.39
C PRO A 150 -5.35 -2.58 8.16
N ALA A 151 -5.55 -3.13 6.95
CA ALA A 151 -5.27 -2.44 5.70
C ALA A 151 -6.23 -1.25 5.45
N GLY A 152 -7.49 -1.40 5.81
CA GLY A 152 -8.44 -0.29 5.83
C GLY A 152 -8.04 0.81 6.81
N MET A 153 -7.63 0.42 8.04
CA MET A 153 -7.11 1.37 9.04
C MET A 153 -5.88 2.13 8.52
N LEU A 154 -4.91 1.42 7.94
CA LEU A 154 -3.71 2.04 7.38
C LEU A 154 -4.05 3.03 6.24
N THR A 155 -4.99 2.69 5.36
CA THR A 155 -5.39 3.58 4.27
C THR A 155 -5.99 4.88 4.79
N GLU A 156 -6.92 4.82 5.73
CA GLU A 156 -7.49 6.00 6.39
C GLU A 156 -6.43 6.81 7.14
N PHE A 157 -5.56 6.13 7.87
CA PHE A 157 -4.50 6.73 8.67
C PHE A 157 -3.54 7.54 7.80
N LEU A 158 -3.04 6.95 6.72
CA LEU A 158 -2.15 7.62 5.77
C LEU A 158 -2.84 8.82 5.11
N PHE A 159 -4.09 8.67 4.65
CA PHE A 159 -4.85 9.76 4.05
C PHE A 159 -4.96 10.99 4.97
N LYS A 160 -5.18 10.76 6.27
CA LYS A 160 -5.28 11.82 7.26
C LYS A 160 -3.92 12.45 7.61
N LEU A 161 -2.83 11.69 7.50
CA LEU A 161 -1.48 12.18 7.81
C LEU A 161 -0.86 12.99 6.66
N VAL A 162 -1.03 12.57 5.41
CA VAL A 162 -0.39 13.21 4.23
C VAL A 162 -0.53 14.73 4.18
N PRO A 163 -1.68 15.37 4.51
CA PRO A 163 -1.81 16.82 4.43
C PRO A 163 -1.22 17.58 5.62
N LEU A 164 -0.72 16.88 6.66
CA LEU A 164 -0.25 17.51 7.90
C LEU A 164 1.24 17.85 7.82
N SER A 165 1.62 18.93 8.47
CA SER A 165 3.01 19.17 8.82
C SER A 165 3.49 18.20 9.90
N LEU A 166 4.81 18.07 10.08
CA LEU A 166 5.37 17.21 11.13
C LEU A 166 4.85 17.57 12.53
N GLU A 167 4.76 18.85 12.86
CA GLU A 167 4.26 19.30 14.17
C GLU A 167 2.77 18.97 14.35
N GLU A 168 1.95 19.19 13.31
CA GLU A 168 0.53 18.77 13.35
C GLU A 168 0.37 17.25 13.45
N ALA A 169 1.23 16.48 12.79
CA ALA A 169 1.24 15.03 12.88
C ALA A 169 1.59 14.57 14.31
N LYS A 170 2.60 15.17 14.95
CA LYS A 170 2.95 14.87 16.36
C LYS A 170 1.79 15.09 17.31
N ASP A 171 1.09 16.19 17.14
CA ASP A 171 -0.04 16.55 18.01
C ASP A 171 -1.26 15.64 17.79
N ARG A 172 -1.45 15.11 16.57
CA ARG A 172 -2.70 14.47 16.16
C ARG A 172 -2.60 12.96 15.88
N ILE A 173 -1.41 12.39 15.81
CA ILE A 173 -1.22 11.00 15.36
C ILE A 173 -2.01 9.99 16.21
N THR A 174 -2.05 10.20 17.53
CA THR A 174 -2.80 9.34 18.45
C THR A 174 -4.32 9.47 18.22
N ASP A 175 -4.82 10.69 18.03
CA ASP A 175 -6.23 10.94 17.75
C ASP A 175 -6.63 10.33 16.39
N ILE A 176 -5.76 10.46 15.38
CA ILE A 176 -5.99 9.85 14.06
C ILE A 176 -6.04 8.33 14.17
N ALA A 177 -5.20 7.70 14.99
CA ALA A 177 -5.26 6.27 15.24
C ALA A 177 -6.57 5.85 15.92
N GLU A 178 -7.05 6.59 16.93
CA GLU A 178 -8.35 6.36 17.55
C GLU A 178 -9.51 6.60 16.56
N ASP A 179 -9.40 7.55 15.65
CA ASP A 179 -10.38 7.76 14.59
C ASP A 179 -10.53 6.53 13.69
N THR A 180 -9.43 5.83 13.36
CA THR A 180 -9.51 4.60 12.56
C THR A 180 -10.27 3.48 13.29
N ILE A 181 -10.16 3.41 14.63
CA ILE A 181 -10.96 2.51 15.44
C ILE A 181 -12.45 2.89 15.38
N ASN A 182 -12.75 4.18 15.47
CA ASN A 182 -14.12 4.66 15.36
C ASN A 182 -14.73 4.37 13.96
N THR A 183 -13.92 4.39 12.91
CA THR A 183 -14.35 4.00 11.56
C THR A 183 -14.55 2.49 11.46
N LEU A 184 -13.66 1.70 12.06
CA LEU A 184 -13.77 0.24 12.13
C LEU A 184 -15.14 -0.22 12.65
N ASP A 185 -15.71 0.50 13.63
CA ASP A 185 -17.04 0.20 14.16
C ASP A 185 -18.19 0.53 13.17
N LYS A 186 -17.98 1.49 12.28
CA LYS A 186 -18.98 1.95 11.31
C LYS A 186 -19.00 1.16 10.00
N VAL A 187 -17.87 0.51 9.66
CA VAL A 187 -17.75 -0.36 8.48
C VAL A 187 -18.09 -1.80 8.85
N PHE A 188 -18.54 -2.59 7.89
CA PHE A 188 -18.90 -3.99 8.09
C PHE A 188 -19.85 -4.18 9.30
N VAL A 189 -20.90 -3.37 9.36
CA VAL A 189 -21.86 -3.35 10.48
C VAL A 189 -22.39 -4.78 10.74
N ASN A 190 -22.43 -5.16 12.03
CA ASN A 190 -22.82 -6.50 12.49
C ASN A 190 -21.93 -7.66 11.98
N GLN A 191 -20.75 -7.37 11.47
CA GLN A 191 -19.77 -8.37 11.05
C GLN A 191 -18.49 -8.24 11.88
N PHE A 192 -17.79 -9.36 12.09
CA PHE A 192 -16.43 -9.40 12.65
C PHE A 192 -16.28 -8.75 14.03
N ALA A 193 -17.28 -8.84 14.91
CA ALA A 193 -17.30 -8.13 16.19
C ALA A 193 -16.09 -8.47 17.08
N GLU A 194 -15.72 -9.76 17.17
CA GLU A 194 -14.58 -10.21 17.96
C GLU A 194 -13.26 -9.70 17.38
N ASP A 195 -13.08 -9.81 16.04
CA ASP A 195 -11.87 -9.35 15.35
C ASP A 195 -11.71 -7.82 15.46
N LYS A 196 -12.80 -7.07 15.35
CA LYS A 196 -12.79 -5.60 15.52
C LYS A 196 -12.40 -5.21 16.93
N CYS A 197 -12.99 -5.87 17.95
CA CYS A 197 -12.67 -5.62 19.35
C CYS A 197 -11.18 -5.91 19.62
N TYR A 198 -10.69 -7.04 19.16
CA TYR A 198 -9.28 -7.41 19.30
C TYR A 198 -8.34 -6.39 18.62
N LEU A 199 -8.64 -6.00 17.37
CA LEU A 199 -7.84 -5.03 16.61
C LEU A 199 -7.83 -3.66 17.30
N ALA A 200 -8.97 -3.19 17.81
CA ALA A 200 -9.07 -1.94 18.55
C ALA A 200 -8.23 -1.98 19.85
N GLU A 201 -8.31 -3.07 20.60
CA GLU A 201 -7.52 -3.24 21.82
C GLU A 201 -6.02 -3.30 21.54
N LEU A 202 -5.61 -4.01 20.49
CA LEU A 202 -4.21 -4.09 20.06
C LEU A 202 -3.68 -2.73 19.60
N THR A 203 -4.48 -1.96 18.86
CA THR A 203 -4.13 -0.58 18.44
C THR A 203 -3.93 0.32 19.66
N ARG A 204 -4.86 0.29 20.64
CA ARG A 204 -4.72 1.06 21.90
C ARG A 204 -3.54 0.60 22.74
N LYS A 205 -3.21 -0.71 22.69
CA LYS A 205 -2.01 -1.24 23.36
C LYS A 205 -0.75 -0.66 22.73
N ALA A 206 -0.65 -0.59 21.39
CA ALA A 206 0.46 0.02 20.69
C ALA A 206 0.65 1.49 21.10
N ILE A 207 -0.43 2.26 21.13
CA ILE A 207 -0.40 3.68 21.58
C ILE A 207 0.12 3.80 23.02
N ARG A 208 -0.42 3.00 23.95
CA ARG A 208 0.05 3.04 25.36
C ARG A 208 1.51 2.67 25.50
N LEU A 209 1.98 1.65 24.78
CA LEU A 209 3.38 1.24 24.78
C LEU A 209 4.28 2.32 24.22
N ALA A 210 3.84 3.04 23.16
CA ALA A 210 4.61 4.13 22.56
C ALA A 210 4.90 5.26 23.56
N HIS A 211 4.01 5.53 24.49
CA HIS A 211 4.18 6.53 25.54
C HIS A 211 4.77 5.98 26.84
N SER A 212 5.09 4.70 26.93
CA SER A 212 5.67 4.07 28.12
C SER A 212 7.20 4.14 28.11
N SER A 213 7.82 3.78 29.23
CA SER A 213 9.28 3.60 29.34
C SER A 213 9.76 2.18 28.96
N THR A 214 8.87 1.33 28.46
CA THR A 214 9.21 -0.04 28.04
C THR A 214 10.21 0.02 26.88
N PRO A 215 11.35 -0.69 26.92
CA PRO A 215 12.28 -0.74 25.78
C PRO A 215 11.61 -1.24 24.48
N ASP A 216 12.03 -0.73 23.33
CA ASP A 216 11.39 -1.03 22.02
C ASP A 216 11.22 -2.52 21.76
N TYR A 217 12.28 -3.30 21.93
CA TYR A 217 12.24 -4.74 21.70
C TYR A 217 11.23 -5.46 22.60
N ARG A 218 11.05 -4.99 23.85
CA ARG A 218 10.05 -5.55 24.77
C ARG A 218 8.62 -5.14 24.39
N ALA A 219 8.45 -3.88 24.00
CA ALA A 219 7.16 -3.38 23.54
C ALA A 219 6.71 -4.10 22.25
N ILE A 220 7.65 -4.34 21.32
CA ILE A 220 7.36 -5.11 20.10
C ILE A 220 7.02 -6.56 20.43
N GLU A 221 7.79 -7.24 21.30
CA GLU A 221 7.44 -8.60 21.78
C GLU A 221 6.01 -8.68 22.34
N GLU A 222 5.54 -7.64 23.01
CA GLU A 222 4.17 -7.58 23.53
C GLU A 222 3.10 -7.37 22.46
N LEU A 223 3.45 -6.78 21.31
CA LEU A 223 2.54 -6.51 20.19
C LEU A 223 2.48 -7.67 19.20
N GLY A 224 3.51 -8.49 19.14
CA GLY A 224 3.61 -9.67 18.28
C GLY A 224 4.92 -9.75 17.53
N GLU A 225 4.93 -10.54 16.46
CA GLU A 225 6.08 -10.78 15.60
C GLU A 225 5.95 -10.15 14.20
N GLY A 226 4.80 -9.53 13.87
CA GLY A 226 4.59 -8.88 12.57
C GLY A 226 4.20 -9.83 11.42
N TRP A 227 4.08 -11.14 11.65
CA TRP A 227 3.66 -12.10 10.61
C TRP A 227 2.19 -11.94 10.20
N THR A 228 1.39 -11.30 11.02
CA THR A 228 -0.02 -11.04 10.77
C THR A 228 -0.29 -9.55 10.58
N ALA A 229 -1.31 -9.20 9.81
CA ALA A 229 -1.57 -7.81 9.44
C ALA A 229 -1.89 -6.93 10.66
N GLU A 230 -2.59 -7.47 11.65
CA GLU A 230 -2.87 -6.75 12.91
C GLU A 230 -1.61 -6.48 13.74
N GLU A 231 -0.67 -7.44 13.77
CA GLU A 231 0.61 -7.25 14.45
C GLU A 231 1.50 -6.24 13.71
N THR A 232 1.57 -6.36 12.36
CA THR A 232 2.29 -5.40 11.50
C THR A 232 1.77 -3.97 11.74
N TRP A 233 0.45 -3.79 11.76
CA TRP A 233 -0.18 -2.49 12.06
C TRP A 233 0.24 -1.96 13.43
N ALA A 234 0.12 -2.78 14.48
CA ALA A 234 0.39 -2.38 15.85
C ALA A 234 1.87 -2.04 16.08
N ILE A 235 2.80 -2.84 15.54
CA ILE A 235 4.24 -2.61 15.64
C ILE A 235 4.61 -1.33 14.89
N SER A 236 4.11 -1.14 13.67
CA SER A 236 4.41 0.04 12.86
C SER A 236 3.85 1.31 13.50
N LEU A 237 2.64 1.27 14.04
CA LEU A 237 2.05 2.39 14.78
C LEU A 237 2.88 2.74 16.02
N PHE A 238 3.27 1.72 16.80
CA PHE A 238 4.13 1.88 17.97
C PHE A 238 5.45 2.55 17.61
N CYS A 239 6.18 2.03 16.62
CA CYS A 239 7.48 2.55 16.19
C CYS A 239 7.37 3.99 15.70
N THR A 240 6.31 4.30 14.92
CA THR A 240 6.06 5.65 14.42
C THR A 240 5.78 6.64 15.55
N ILE A 241 4.86 6.34 16.46
CA ILE A 241 4.49 7.27 17.56
C ILE A 241 5.69 7.50 18.47
N ARG A 242 6.41 6.44 18.83
CA ARG A 242 7.56 6.54 19.73
C ARG A 242 8.71 7.33 19.15
N HIS A 243 8.98 7.18 17.87
CA HIS A 243 10.13 7.77 17.18
C HIS A 243 9.71 8.78 16.12
N ILE A 244 8.62 9.49 16.35
CA ILE A 244 8.04 10.42 15.36
C ILE A 244 9.01 11.55 14.96
N ASP A 245 9.99 11.87 15.81
CA ASP A 245 11.02 12.88 15.57
C ASP A 245 12.20 12.38 14.71
N SER A 246 12.27 11.07 14.42
CA SER A 246 13.40 10.47 13.72
C SER A 246 12.97 9.29 12.85
N ILE A 247 12.95 9.51 11.52
CA ILE A 247 12.68 8.42 10.55
C ILE A 247 13.66 7.27 10.77
N HIS A 248 14.95 7.60 10.98
CA HIS A 248 15.98 6.58 11.20
C HIS A 248 15.62 5.68 12.38
N ASP A 249 15.30 6.26 13.53
CA ASP A 249 15.04 5.48 14.73
C ASP A 249 13.73 4.70 14.63
N ALA A 250 12.70 5.27 13.98
CA ALA A 250 11.45 4.57 13.71
C ALA A 250 11.69 3.31 12.84
N ILE A 251 12.45 3.45 11.74
CA ILE A 251 12.77 2.31 10.87
C ILE A 251 13.67 1.31 11.60
N VAL A 252 14.72 1.76 12.31
CA VAL A 252 15.60 0.88 13.07
C VAL A 252 14.80 0.07 14.10
N ALA A 253 13.89 0.69 14.84
CA ALA A 253 13.03 -0.02 15.79
C ALA A 253 12.15 -1.06 15.08
N SER A 254 11.55 -0.68 13.95
CA SER A 254 10.60 -1.55 13.24
C SER A 254 11.24 -2.75 12.51
N VAL A 255 12.56 -2.74 12.29
CA VAL A 255 13.26 -3.86 11.60
C VAL A 255 14.19 -4.66 12.51
N ASN A 256 14.38 -4.26 13.78
CA ASN A 256 15.27 -4.94 14.73
C ASN A 256 14.48 -5.77 15.75
N HIS A 257 13.72 -6.73 15.28
CA HIS A 257 13.03 -7.74 16.10
C HIS A 257 13.09 -9.12 15.42
N ASN A 258 12.64 -10.16 16.12
CA ASN A 258 12.76 -11.54 15.67
C ASN A 258 11.68 -11.99 14.67
N GLY A 259 10.78 -11.11 14.26
CA GLY A 259 9.65 -11.43 13.38
C GLY A 259 9.82 -10.94 11.95
N ASP A 260 8.70 -10.58 11.33
CA ASP A 260 8.58 -10.13 9.95
C ASP A 260 9.02 -8.67 9.78
N SER A 261 10.33 -8.48 9.69
CA SER A 261 10.97 -7.15 9.71
C SER A 261 10.76 -6.34 8.43
N ASP A 262 10.57 -6.97 7.28
CA ASP A 262 10.35 -6.25 6.02
C ASP A 262 8.93 -5.66 5.96
N SER A 263 7.90 -6.40 6.35
CA SER A 263 6.54 -5.86 6.41
C SER A 263 6.37 -4.77 7.48
N THR A 264 6.92 -4.95 8.69
CA THR A 264 6.87 -3.90 9.72
C THR A 264 7.68 -2.66 9.33
N GLY A 265 8.84 -2.85 8.70
CA GLY A 265 9.64 -1.77 8.14
C GLY A 265 8.96 -1.05 6.99
N SER A 266 8.32 -1.79 6.08
CA SER A 266 7.56 -1.25 4.95
C SER A 266 6.39 -0.37 5.41
N VAL A 267 5.57 -0.86 6.35
CA VAL A 267 4.41 -0.09 6.85
C VAL A 267 4.86 1.10 7.69
N THR A 268 5.89 0.95 8.54
CA THR A 268 6.50 2.09 9.26
C THR A 268 7.03 3.14 8.28
N GLY A 269 7.72 2.70 7.22
CA GLY A 269 8.21 3.57 6.14
C GLY A 269 7.10 4.32 5.42
N ASN A 270 5.97 3.66 5.14
CA ASN A 270 4.79 4.32 4.57
C ASN A 270 4.25 5.43 5.48
N ILE A 271 4.17 5.18 6.79
CA ILE A 271 3.66 6.16 7.75
C ILE A 271 4.63 7.33 7.93
N MET A 272 5.91 7.04 8.15
CA MET A 272 6.95 8.08 8.29
C MET A 272 7.10 8.89 6.99
N GLY A 273 7.00 8.23 5.83
CA GLY A 273 7.00 8.89 4.52
C GLY A 273 5.81 9.85 4.33
N ALA A 274 4.62 9.48 4.83
CA ALA A 274 3.46 10.35 4.82
C ALA A 274 3.61 11.58 5.72
N ILE A 275 4.30 11.45 6.86
CA ILE A 275 4.54 12.53 7.83
C ILE A 275 5.62 13.50 7.34
N TYR A 276 6.75 12.99 6.87
CA TYR A 276 7.90 13.80 6.51
C TYR A 276 7.85 14.33 5.07
N GLY A 277 7.25 13.56 4.16
CA GLY A 277 7.24 13.88 2.73
C GLY A 277 8.58 13.59 2.05
N TYR A 278 8.52 13.42 0.72
CA TYR A 278 9.68 13.04 -0.08
C TYR A 278 10.78 14.11 -0.08
N GLU A 279 10.42 15.41 -0.12
CA GLU A 279 11.38 16.50 -0.15
C GLU A 279 12.30 16.54 1.07
N GLU A 280 11.79 16.20 2.25
CA GLU A 280 12.59 16.11 3.47
C GLU A 280 13.45 14.83 3.46
N ILE A 281 12.88 13.70 3.04
CA ILE A 281 13.55 12.39 3.10
C ILE A 281 14.71 12.29 2.10
N LYS A 282 14.56 12.83 0.88
CA LYS A 282 15.57 12.68 -0.18
C LYS A 282 16.94 13.22 0.17
N HIS A 283 17.02 14.17 1.10
CA HIS A 283 18.26 14.77 1.56
C HIS A 283 18.86 14.08 2.80
N GLN A 284 18.13 13.14 3.40
CA GLN A 284 18.59 12.43 4.58
C GLN A 284 19.49 11.25 4.18
N ARG A 285 20.70 11.21 4.72
CA ARG A 285 21.66 10.11 4.56
C ARG A 285 21.41 9.02 5.61
N LEU A 286 20.20 8.48 5.63
CA LEU A 286 19.71 7.69 6.77
C LEU A 286 20.51 6.40 7.01
N PHE A 287 20.85 5.64 5.96
CA PHE A 287 21.35 4.28 6.11
C PHE A 287 22.66 3.98 5.36
N CYS A 288 23.10 4.83 4.44
CA CYS A 288 24.24 4.58 3.57
C CYS A 288 25.15 5.79 3.49
N PRO A 289 26.10 5.97 4.44
CA PRO A 289 27.12 6.99 4.33
C PRO A 289 27.91 6.83 3.03
N GLY A 290 27.98 7.87 2.20
CA GLY A 290 28.68 7.85 0.91
C GLY A 290 27.80 7.96 -0.31
N TYR A 291 26.50 7.74 -0.24
CA TYR A 291 25.57 8.09 -1.27
C TYR A 291 25.19 9.58 -1.22
N LYS A 292 24.91 10.16 -2.39
CA LYS A 292 24.58 11.59 -2.47
C LYS A 292 23.17 11.87 -2.00
N GLU A 293 22.24 11.00 -2.39
CA GLU A 293 20.80 11.11 -2.11
C GLU A 293 20.24 9.77 -1.66
N PHE A 294 19.14 9.81 -0.94
CA PHE A 294 18.46 8.60 -0.45
C PHE A 294 18.03 7.66 -1.59
N GLN A 295 17.51 8.21 -2.68
CA GLN A 295 17.09 7.44 -3.85
C GLN A 295 18.20 6.60 -4.47
N ASP A 296 19.48 7.04 -4.39
CA ASP A 296 20.63 6.30 -4.92
C ASP A 296 20.88 4.97 -4.19
N THR A 297 20.22 4.78 -3.04
CA THR A 297 20.36 3.58 -2.20
C THR A 297 19.26 2.56 -2.46
N ILE A 298 18.18 2.93 -3.17
CA ILE A 298 16.97 2.12 -3.33
C ILE A 298 16.97 1.45 -4.70
N GLU A 299 16.81 0.13 -4.71
CA GLU A 299 16.51 -0.63 -5.93
C GLU A 299 15.15 -0.17 -6.50
N LEU A 300 15.04 0.01 -7.82
CA LEU A 300 13.81 0.46 -8.51
C LEU A 300 13.37 1.91 -8.15
N ALA A 301 14.28 2.76 -7.69
CA ALA A 301 13.94 4.12 -7.26
C ALA A 301 13.22 4.93 -8.36
N ASP A 302 13.64 4.80 -9.61
CA ASP A 302 13.03 5.44 -10.78
C ASP A 302 11.58 4.98 -11.03
N ILE A 303 11.32 3.70 -10.86
CA ILE A 303 9.98 3.10 -11.00
C ILE A 303 9.07 3.53 -9.84
N ILE A 304 9.60 3.50 -8.61
CA ILE A 304 8.89 3.94 -7.40
C ILE A 304 8.48 5.40 -7.54
N LEU A 305 9.42 6.28 -7.93
CA LEU A 305 9.16 7.70 -8.10
C LEU A 305 8.18 7.97 -9.24
N ALA A 306 8.32 7.26 -10.37
CA ALA A 306 7.39 7.43 -11.49
C ALA A 306 5.95 7.09 -11.10
N LEU A 307 5.72 6.00 -10.36
CA LEU A 307 4.38 5.64 -9.88
C LEU A 307 3.87 6.60 -8.80
N ALA A 308 4.74 7.08 -7.91
CA ALA A 308 4.38 8.08 -6.90
C ALA A 308 3.95 9.39 -7.55
N ASP A 309 4.68 9.86 -8.56
CA ASP A 309 4.32 11.05 -9.35
C ASP A 309 2.99 10.86 -10.09
N ASP A 310 2.78 9.70 -10.72
CA ASP A 310 1.53 9.38 -11.41
C ASP A 310 0.33 9.33 -10.43
N LEU A 311 0.50 8.79 -9.21
CA LEU A 311 -0.54 8.79 -8.16
C LEU A 311 -0.87 10.21 -7.70
N THR A 312 0.13 11.05 -7.47
CA THR A 312 -0.07 12.42 -7.02
C THR A 312 -0.58 13.34 -8.11
N THR A 313 -0.19 13.12 -9.37
CA THR A 313 -0.67 13.87 -10.53
C THR A 313 -2.10 13.49 -10.91
N GLY A 314 -2.48 12.23 -10.75
CA GLY A 314 -3.75 11.69 -11.21
C GLY A 314 -3.85 11.61 -12.74
N CYS A 315 -4.97 11.08 -13.25
CA CYS A 315 -5.14 10.85 -14.68
C CYS A 315 -5.11 12.15 -15.50
N ILE A 316 -4.19 12.22 -16.45
CA ILE A 316 -3.98 13.42 -17.30
C ILE A 316 -4.55 13.27 -18.73
N ILE A 317 -5.21 12.14 -19.04
CA ILE A 317 -5.84 11.87 -20.32
C ILE A 317 -7.33 11.64 -20.17
N SER A 318 -8.09 11.87 -21.24
CA SER A 318 -9.53 11.58 -21.31
C SER A 318 -9.94 11.32 -22.76
N GLU A 319 -11.10 10.70 -22.96
CA GLU A 319 -11.65 10.47 -24.30
C GLU A 319 -11.97 11.77 -25.07
N TYR A 320 -12.12 12.89 -24.34
CA TYR A 320 -12.50 14.20 -24.92
C TYR A 320 -11.31 15.09 -25.26
N ALA A 321 -10.09 14.69 -24.96
CA ALA A 321 -8.90 15.50 -25.17
C ALA A 321 -7.82 14.74 -25.95
N PRO A 322 -7.11 15.42 -26.90
CA PRO A 322 -6.06 14.79 -27.67
C PRO A 322 -4.89 14.36 -26.79
N ILE A 323 -4.26 13.25 -27.17
CA ILE A 323 -3.01 12.76 -26.56
C ILE A 323 -1.84 13.39 -27.34
N ASP A 324 -1.58 14.65 -27.08
CA ASP A 324 -0.71 15.52 -27.89
C ASP A 324 0.64 15.87 -27.23
N THR A 325 0.77 15.62 -25.92
CA THR A 325 2.02 15.89 -25.20
C THR A 325 2.81 14.61 -24.89
N PRO A 326 4.15 14.68 -24.70
CA PRO A 326 4.94 13.51 -24.29
C PRO A 326 4.42 12.86 -23.01
N ALA A 327 4.02 13.65 -22.00
CA ALA A 327 3.48 13.13 -20.73
C ALA A 327 2.18 12.34 -20.94
N LYS A 328 1.25 12.86 -21.75
CA LYS A 328 0.00 12.15 -22.08
C LYS A 328 0.26 10.86 -22.87
N LYS A 329 1.23 10.86 -23.79
CA LYS A 329 1.63 9.65 -24.53
C LYS A 329 2.18 8.59 -23.59
N GLN A 330 3.11 8.98 -22.71
CA GLN A 330 3.68 8.09 -21.71
C GLN A 330 2.61 7.53 -20.76
N TRP A 331 1.64 8.36 -20.34
CA TRP A 331 0.50 7.92 -19.54
C TRP A 331 -0.33 6.87 -20.28
N PHE A 332 -0.62 7.12 -21.57
CA PHE A 332 -1.38 6.21 -22.41
C PHE A 332 -0.67 4.87 -22.57
N GLU A 333 0.64 4.88 -22.85
CA GLU A 333 1.48 3.68 -22.95
C GLU A 333 1.46 2.87 -21.65
N ARG A 334 1.55 3.53 -20.50
CA ARG A 334 1.56 2.86 -19.19
C ARG A 334 0.21 2.26 -18.80
N TYR A 335 -0.90 2.94 -19.10
CA TYR A 335 -2.18 2.60 -18.46
C TYR A 335 -3.34 2.33 -19.42
N CYS A 336 -3.15 2.49 -20.73
CA CYS A 336 -4.18 2.25 -21.74
C CYS A 336 -3.79 1.22 -22.78
N GLU A 337 -2.57 1.28 -23.30
CA GLU A 337 -2.15 0.46 -24.45
C GLU A 337 -2.20 -1.03 -24.16
N MET A 338 -1.98 -1.41 -22.90
CA MET A 338 -1.99 -2.78 -22.42
C MET A 338 -3.42 -3.37 -22.29
N LEU A 339 -4.46 -2.53 -22.34
CA LEU A 339 -5.83 -3.01 -22.20
C LEU A 339 -6.37 -3.60 -23.51
N PRO A 340 -6.98 -4.80 -23.49
CA PRO A 340 -7.65 -5.34 -24.67
C PRO A 340 -8.71 -4.37 -25.18
N SER A 341 -8.83 -4.26 -26.50
CA SER A 341 -9.82 -3.45 -27.19
C SER A 341 -11.29 -3.82 -26.91
N GLY A 342 -11.57 -4.51 -25.85
CA GLY A 342 -12.92 -4.96 -25.48
C GLY A 342 -13.21 -4.98 -23.97
N LEU A 343 -12.24 -4.64 -23.13
CA LEU A 343 -12.45 -4.61 -21.66
C LEU A 343 -12.85 -3.24 -21.15
#